data_7964bc737907335f84d355a49920520e
#
_entry.id   7964bc737907335f84d355a49920520e
#
_cell.length_a   1.000
_cell.length_b   1.000
_cell.length_c   1.000
_cell.angle_alpha   90.00
_cell.angle_beta   90.00
_cell.angle_gamma   90.00
#
_symmetry.space_group_name_H-M   'P 1'
#
loop_
_entity.id
_entity.type
_entity.pdbx_description
1 polymer ?
#
loop_
_entity_poly.entity_id
_entity_poly.type
_entity_poly.pdbx_seq_one_letter_code
_entity_poly.pdbx_strand_id
1 'polypeptide(L)'
;MEQRLSLAIALVLFVTYFCVLGFSLKTHRHFFQGTEGELEEKGEYWSRGKAIMVLLVATGFMALLSEFLVDTIESVRATFGITEVFVGIIVVAIIGNAAEHSTAILMAMKNKMDLTVGIAIGSSLQIALFVAPVMVFLSYLFGRPMDLEFTVPEVLAVVASVYILFQISEDGETNWIEGVQLLSVYVILGILFFFLPEPQHAAP
;
A
#
# COMPACT_ATOMS: atom_id res chain seq x y z
N MET A 1 3.15 -20.12 18.91
CA MET A 1 1.71 -19.74 18.97
C MET A 1 1.45 -18.59 17.98
N GLU A 2 2.31 -17.60 17.93
CA GLU A 2 2.27 -16.38 17.09
C GLU A 2 2.14 -16.69 15.59
N GLN A 3 2.97 -17.54 15.03
CA GLN A 3 2.92 -17.93 13.62
C GLN A 3 1.57 -18.54 13.20
N ARG A 4 0.94 -19.37 14.07
CA ARG A 4 -0.38 -19.94 13.77
C ARG A 4 -1.48 -18.89 13.82
N LEU A 5 -1.35 -17.93 14.74
CA LEU A 5 -2.25 -16.79 14.83
C LEU A 5 -2.14 -15.90 13.60
N SER A 6 -0.91 -15.56 13.21
CA SER A 6 -0.65 -14.77 11.99
C SER A 6 -1.19 -15.44 10.74
N LEU A 7 -1.03 -16.76 10.61
CA LEU A 7 -1.59 -17.52 9.49
C LEU A 7 -3.13 -17.49 9.47
N ALA A 8 -3.78 -17.63 10.64
CA ALA A 8 -5.23 -17.55 10.74
C ALA A 8 -5.75 -16.15 10.41
N ILE A 9 -5.08 -15.10 10.91
CA ILE A 9 -5.40 -13.71 10.57
C ILE A 9 -5.21 -13.45 9.08
N ALA A 10 -4.09 -13.88 8.50
CA ALA A 10 -3.83 -13.77 7.06
C ALA A 10 -4.93 -14.42 6.22
N LEU A 11 -5.43 -15.59 6.62
CA LEU A 11 -6.53 -16.26 5.93
C LEU A 11 -7.83 -15.42 5.99
N VAL A 12 -8.16 -14.86 7.14
CA VAL A 12 -9.35 -14.01 7.29
C VAL A 12 -9.24 -12.76 6.43
N LEU A 13 -8.09 -12.06 6.46
CA LEU A 13 -7.85 -10.87 5.65
C LEU A 13 -7.95 -11.18 4.15
N PHE A 14 -7.35 -12.28 3.72
CA PHE A 14 -7.40 -12.73 2.33
C PHE A 14 -8.82 -13.02 1.86
N VAL A 15 -9.61 -13.75 2.66
CA VAL A 15 -11.03 -13.99 2.35
C VAL A 15 -11.83 -12.70 2.31
N THR A 16 -11.57 -11.78 3.27
CA THR A 16 -12.20 -10.46 3.31
C THR A 16 -11.92 -9.67 2.04
N TYR A 17 -10.69 -9.72 1.51
CA TYR A 17 -10.36 -9.07 0.24
C TYR A 17 -11.25 -9.56 -0.91
N PHE A 18 -11.43 -10.87 -1.06
CA PHE A 18 -12.30 -11.41 -2.11
C PHE A 18 -13.78 -11.08 -1.90
N CYS A 19 -14.23 -10.96 -0.64
CA CYS A 19 -15.56 -10.47 -0.35
C CYS A 19 -15.73 -8.99 -0.80
N VAL A 20 -14.76 -8.14 -0.49
CA VAL A 20 -14.74 -6.73 -0.93
C VAL A 20 -14.70 -6.64 -2.46
N LEU A 21 -13.86 -7.45 -3.11
CA LEU A 21 -13.78 -7.50 -4.56
C LEU A 21 -15.09 -7.96 -5.20
N GLY A 22 -15.73 -8.99 -4.63
CA GLY A 22 -17.04 -9.45 -5.08
C GLY A 22 -18.14 -8.40 -4.87
N PHE A 23 -18.07 -7.67 -3.76
CA PHE A 23 -18.98 -6.56 -3.47
C PHE A 23 -18.84 -5.45 -4.51
N SER A 24 -17.63 -4.97 -4.76
CA SER A 24 -17.37 -3.84 -5.66
C SER A 24 -17.59 -4.18 -7.14
N LEU A 25 -17.18 -5.37 -7.58
CA LEU A 25 -17.24 -5.72 -9.01
C LEU A 25 -18.58 -6.35 -9.44
N LYS A 26 -19.30 -7.02 -8.53
CA LYS A 26 -20.47 -7.82 -8.89
C LYS A 26 -21.77 -7.34 -8.27
N THR A 27 -21.81 -7.16 -6.95
CA THR A 27 -23.07 -6.91 -6.24
C THR A 27 -23.44 -5.43 -6.18
N HIS A 28 -22.49 -4.53 -6.05
CA HIS A 28 -22.71 -3.09 -5.88
C HIS A 28 -21.89 -2.25 -6.86
N ARG A 29 -21.73 -2.77 -8.07
CA ARG A 29 -20.99 -2.11 -9.15
C ARG A 29 -21.46 -0.68 -9.42
N HIS A 30 -22.74 -0.39 -9.24
CA HIS A 30 -23.32 0.92 -9.47
C HIS A 30 -22.76 2.04 -8.57
N PHE A 31 -22.24 1.71 -7.37
CA PHE A 31 -21.57 2.70 -6.51
C PHE A 31 -20.20 3.11 -7.04
N PHE A 32 -19.59 2.28 -7.87
CA PHE A 32 -18.23 2.48 -8.38
C PHE A 32 -18.21 2.87 -9.86
N GLN A 33 -19.34 2.74 -10.58
CA GLN A 33 -19.42 3.06 -12.02
C GLN A 33 -19.38 4.55 -12.34
N GLY A 34 -19.75 5.44 -11.42
CA GLY A 34 -19.66 6.89 -11.62
C GLY A 34 -18.22 7.38 -11.86
N THR A 35 -17.26 6.64 -11.37
CA THR A 35 -15.82 6.93 -11.48
C THR A 35 -15.21 6.36 -12.78
N GLU A 36 -15.75 5.24 -13.29
CA GLU A 36 -15.25 4.58 -14.51
C GLU A 36 -15.81 5.23 -15.80
N GLY A 37 -17.05 5.71 -15.78
CA GLY A 37 -17.70 6.28 -16.98
C GLY A 37 -17.07 7.58 -17.48
N GLU A 38 -16.34 8.29 -16.62
CA GLU A 38 -15.62 9.51 -16.99
C GLU A 38 -14.21 9.26 -17.55
N LEU A 39 -13.71 8.03 -17.47
CA LEU A 39 -12.42 7.61 -18.02
C LEU A 39 -12.51 7.11 -19.48
N GLU A 40 -13.72 7.06 -20.08
CA GLU A 40 -13.85 6.82 -21.50
C GLU A 40 -13.30 8.01 -22.33
N GLU A 41 -12.03 8.32 -22.17
CA GLU A 41 -11.28 8.94 -23.24
C GLU A 41 -11.22 7.92 -24.39
N LYS A 42 -11.60 8.35 -25.60
CA LYS A 42 -11.54 7.59 -26.85
C LYS A 42 -10.09 7.17 -27.17
N GLY A 43 -9.55 6.25 -26.37
CA GLY A 43 -8.26 5.63 -26.59
C GLY A 43 -8.42 4.38 -27.44
N GLU A 44 -7.50 4.13 -28.36
CA GLU A 44 -7.42 2.85 -29.05
C GLU A 44 -7.21 1.73 -28.04
N TYR A 45 -8.15 0.82 -27.92
CA TYR A 45 -8.02 -0.34 -27.04
C TYR A 45 -6.95 -1.29 -27.57
N TRP A 46 -6.02 -1.66 -26.71
CA TRP A 46 -5.02 -2.66 -27.06
C TRP A 46 -5.65 -4.04 -27.25
N SER A 47 -5.14 -4.81 -28.19
CA SER A 47 -5.52 -6.22 -28.28
C SER A 47 -5.13 -6.96 -27.00
N ARG A 48 -5.90 -7.97 -26.60
CA ARG A 48 -5.64 -8.76 -25.39
C ARG A 48 -4.21 -9.31 -25.36
N GLY A 49 -3.70 -9.79 -26.49
CA GLY A 49 -2.33 -10.30 -26.62
C GLY A 49 -1.27 -9.23 -26.36
N LYS A 50 -1.47 -8.01 -26.92
CA LYS A 50 -0.57 -6.87 -26.68
C LYS A 50 -0.59 -6.45 -25.21
N ALA A 51 -1.76 -6.38 -24.59
CA ALA A 51 -1.90 -6.01 -23.18
C ALA A 51 -1.20 -7.02 -22.26
N ILE A 52 -1.40 -8.32 -22.49
CA ILE A 52 -0.74 -9.38 -21.72
C ILE A 52 0.78 -9.35 -21.90
N MET A 53 1.26 -9.18 -23.14
CA MET A 53 2.71 -9.10 -23.40
C MET A 53 3.34 -7.91 -22.69
N VAL A 54 2.73 -6.73 -22.76
CA VAL A 54 3.24 -5.53 -22.09
C VAL A 54 3.23 -5.73 -20.57
N LEU A 55 2.18 -6.33 -20.00
CA LEU A 55 2.11 -6.63 -18.59
C LEU A 55 3.23 -7.59 -18.15
N LEU A 56 3.47 -8.67 -18.89
CA LEU A 56 4.54 -9.63 -18.58
C LEU A 56 5.93 -8.99 -18.66
N VAL A 57 6.18 -8.20 -19.68
CA VAL A 57 7.45 -7.46 -19.84
C VAL A 57 7.62 -6.48 -18.69
N ALA A 58 6.61 -5.67 -18.36
CA ALA A 58 6.66 -4.73 -17.25
C ALA A 58 6.90 -5.44 -15.91
N THR A 59 6.22 -6.58 -15.66
CA THR A 59 6.43 -7.40 -14.46
C THR A 59 7.86 -7.94 -14.38
N GLY A 60 8.43 -8.40 -15.50
CA GLY A 60 9.83 -8.85 -15.57
C GLY A 60 10.81 -7.72 -15.24
N PHE A 61 10.59 -6.51 -15.78
CA PHE A 61 11.40 -5.35 -15.43
C PHE A 61 11.25 -4.96 -13.96
N MET A 62 10.03 -5.00 -13.41
CA MET A 62 9.80 -4.73 -12.00
C MET A 62 10.53 -5.72 -11.08
N ALA A 63 10.56 -7.00 -11.44
CA ALA A 63 11.30 -8.01 -10.69
C ALA A 63 12.80 -7.72 -10.67
N LEU A 64 13.41 -7.36 -11.81
CA LEU A 64 14.81 -6.96 -11.90
C LEU A 64 15.11 -5.69 -11.08
N LEU A 65 14.26 -4.68 -11.20
CA LEU A 65 14.42 -3.43 -10.45
C LEU A 65 14.27 -3.63 -8.94
N SER A 66 13.39 -4.55 -8.51
CA SER A 66 13.22 -4.90 -7.10
C SER A 66 14.48 -5.53 -6.51
N GLU A 67 15.20 -6.36 -7.26
CA GLU A 67 16.48 -6.94 -6.82
C GLU A 67 17.53 -5.83 -6.59
N PHE A 68 17.71 -4.92 -7.56
CA PHE A 68 18.59 -3.77 -7.40
C PHE A 68 18.18 -2.85 -6.25
N LEU A 69 16.88 -2.68 -6.03
CA LEU A 69 16.36 -1.87 -4.93
C LEU A 69 16.76 -2.48 -3.58
N VAL A 70 16.57 -3.78 -3.39
CA VAL A 70 16.91 -4.47 -2.14
C VAL A 70 18.40 -4.34 -1.84
N ASP A 71 19.27 -4.62 -2.80
CA ASP A 71 20.73 -4.50 -2.65
C ASP A 71 21.16 -3.06 -2.31
N THR A 72 20.52 -2.08 -2.95
CA THR A 72 20.81 -0.66 -2.70
C THR A 72 20.37 -0.22 -1.31
N ILE A 73 19.19 -0.65 -0.88
CA ILE A 73 18.63 -0.34 0.45
C ILE A 73 19.56 -0.83 1.56
N GLU A 74 20.07 -2.06 1.46
CA GLU A 74 20.98 -2.61 2.46
C GLU A 74 22.28 -1.79 2.59
N SER A 75 22.83 -1.37 1.46
CA SER A 75 24.00 -0.50 1.40
C SER A 75 23.74 0.89 2.00
N VAL A 76 22.60 1.49 1.68
CA VAL A 76 22.19 2.81 2.22
C VAL A 76 21.96 2.73 3.72
N ARG A 77 21.28 1.68 4.19
CA ARG A 77 21.02 1.42 5.61
C ARG A 77 22.33 1.35 6.39
N ALA A 78 23.29 0.54 5.91
CA ALA A 78 24.60 0.39 6.54
C ALA A 78 25.39 1.69 6.58
N THR A 79 25.27 2.55 5.54
CA THR A 79 26.01 3.80 5.43
C THR A 79 25.44 4.92 6.31
N PHE A 80 24.10 5.03 6.37
CA PHE A 80 23.40 6.12 7.05
C PHE A 80 22.87 5.75 8.44
N GLY A 81 22.99 4.49 8.87
CA GLY A 81 22.48 4.02 10.15
C GLY A 81 20.96 4.07 10.26
N ILE A 82 20.25 3.89 9.12
CA ILE A 82 18.79 3.95 9.06
C ILE A 82 18.21 2.59 9.46
N THR A 83 17.12 2.60 10.26
CA THR A 83 16.47 1.38 10.73
C THR A 83 15.71 0.64 9.63
N GLU A 84 15.56 -0.68 9.75
CA GLU A 84 14.76 -1.50 8.80
C GLU A 84 13.30 -1.04 8.76
N VAL A 85 12.76 -0.70 9.92
CA VAL A 85 11.39 -0.20 10.07
C VAL A 85 11.20 1.10 9.28
N PHE A 86 12.12 2.07 9.42
CA PHE A 86 12.05 3.31 8.65
C PHE A 86 12.12 3.06 7.15
N VAL A 87 13.03 2.20 6.70
CA VAL A 87 13.17 1.86 5.29
C VAL A 87 11.88 1.24 4.75
N GLY A 88 11.30 0.28 5.47
CA GLY A 88 10.05 -0.38 5.07
C GLY A 88 8.86 0.58 5.00
N ILE A 89 8.65 1.36 6.06
CA ILE A 89 7.46 2.23 6.20
C ILE A 89 7.55 3.47 5.28
N ILE A 90 8.75 4.00 5.05
CA ILE A 90 8.91 5.25 4.29
C ILE A 90 9.47 4.98 2.89
N VAL A 91 10.66 4.39 2.79
CA VAL A 91 11.37 4.30 1.50
C VAL A 91 10.68 3.31 0.56
N VAL A 92 10.45 2.08 1.04
CA VAL A 92 9.80 1.02 0.25
C VAL A 92 8.35 1.37 -0.05
N ALA A 93 7.63 1.98 0.89
CA ALA A 93 6.25 2.40 0.69
C ALA A 93 6.12 3.49 -0.40
N ILE A 94 7.00 4.50 -0.41
CA ILE A 94 7.00 5.54 -1.44
C ILE A 94 7.32 4.95 -2.82
N ILE A 95 8.37 4.12 -2.91
CA ILE A 95 8.81 3.54 -4.18
C ILE A 95 7.80 2.51 -4.69
N GLY A 96 7.34 1.62 -3.80
CA GLY A 96 6.38 0.56 -4.14
C GLY A 96 5.03 1.08 -4.61
N ASN A 97 4.60 2.22 -4.11
CA ASN A 97 3.32 2.85 -4.50
C ASN A 97 3.51 4.06 -5.46
N ALA A 98 4.66 4.18 -6.12
CA ALA A 98 4.93 5.35 -6.97
C ALA A 98 3.95 5.48 -8.15
N ALA A 99 3.45 4.37 -8.70
CA ALA A 99 2.48 4.37 -9.78
C ALA A 99 1.10 4.88 -9.31
N GLU A 100 0.64 4.40 -8.14
CA GLU A 100 -0.61 4.83 -7.51
C GLU A 100 -0.54 6.30 -7.11
N HIS A 101 0.57 6.73 -6.48
CA HIS A 101 0.78 8.13 -6.13
C HIS A 101 0.75 9.04 -7.37
N SER A 102 1.44 8.64 -8.43
CA SER A 102 1.47 9.41 -9.68
C SER A 102 0.07 9.51 -10.30
N THR A 103 -0.68 8.42 -10.32
CA THR A 103 -2.05 8.38 -10.87
C THR A 103 -2.99 9.21 -10.01
N ALA A 104 -2.92 9.09 -8.68
CA ALA A 104 -3.75 9.86 -7.76
C ALA A 104 -3.50 11.37 -7.92
N ILE A 105 -2.23 11.80 -8.01
CA ILE A 105 -1.86 13.20 -8.24
C ILE A 105 -2.42 13.70 -9.57
N LEU A 106 -2.29 12.93 -10.65
CA LEU A 106 -2.83 13.30 -11.96
C LEU A 106 -4.36 13.44 -11.94
N MET A 107 -5.07 12.59 -11.20
CA MET A 107 -6.53 12.69 -11.03
C MET A 107 -6.91 13.92 -10.19
N ALA A 108 -6.18 14.21 -9.11
CA ALA A 108 -6.36 15.41 -8.32
C ALA A 108 -6.17 16.69 -9.16
N MET A 109 -5.12 16.74 -9.98
CA MET A 109 -4.88 17.86 -10.92
C MET A 109 -5.99 18.04 -11.95
N LYS A 110 -6.72 16.97 -12.28
CA LYS A 110 -7.92 17.00 -13.17
C LYS A 110 -9.20 17.30 -12.39
N ASN A 111 -9.12 17.67 -11.12
CA ASN A 111 -10.25 17.92 -10.22
C ASN A 111 -11.19 16.71 -10.03
N LYS A 112 -10.61 15.49 -10.04
CA LYS A 112 -11.32 14.22 -9.82
C LYS A 112 -10.95 13.66 -8.45
N MET A 113 -11.35 14.35 -7.38
CA MET A 113 -10.94 14.03 -6.00
C MET A 113 -11.48 12.68 -5.53
N ASP A 114 -12.73 12.32 -5.88
CA ASP A 114 -13.31 11.01 -5.53
C ASP A 114 -12.44 9.87 -6.05
N LEU A 115 -11.94 10.01 -7.29
CA LEU A 115 -11.05 9.02 -7.90
C LEU A 115 -9.68 9.01 -7.22
N THR A 116 -9.16 10.18 -6.85
CA THR A 116 -7.89 10.31 -6.11
C THR A 116 -7.95 9.58 -4.77
N VAL A 117 -8.98 9.86 -3.98
CA VAL A 117 -9.21 9.22 -2.67
C VAL A 117 -9.47 7.72 -2.85
N GLY A 118 -10.27 7.34 -3.87
CA GLY A 118 -10.54 5.95 -4.21
C GLY A 118 -9.26 5.15 -4.54
N ILE A 119 -8.31 5.73 -5.28
CA ILE A 119 -7.01 5.11 -5.58
C ILE A 119 -6.19 4.95 -4.29
N ALA A 120 -6.10 6.00 -3.47
CA ALA A 120 -5.30 5.97 -2.24
C ALA A 120 -5.83 4.95 -1.22
N ILE A 121 -7.15 4.92 -0.98
CA ILE A 121 -7.77 3.96 -0.06
C ILE A 121 -7.72 2.55 -0.66
N GLY A 122 -8.02 2.40 -1.94
CA GLY A 122 -8.02 1.12 -2.64
C GLY A 122 -6.66 0.44 -2.61
N SER A 123 -5.58 1.16 -2.89
CA SER A 123 -4.21 0.62 -2.81
C SER A 123 -3.83 0.22 -1.39
N SER A 124 -4.19 1.03 -0.39
CA SER A 124 -3.95 0.70 1.02
C SER A 124 -4.67 -0.58 1.46
N LEU A 125 -5.95 -0.73 1.08
CA LEU A 125 -6.72 -1.95 1.34
C LEU A 125 -6.14 -3.16 0.60
N GLN A 126 -5.67 -3.00 -0.63
CA GLN A 126 -5.04 -4.06 -1.40
C GLN A 126 -3.75 -4.56 -0.72
N ILE A 127 -2.91 -3.66 -0.23
CA ILE A 127 -1.71 -4.06 0.52
C ILE A 127 -2.09 -4.78 1.82
N ALA A 128 -3.00 -4.24 2.61
CA ALA A 128 -3.35 -4.79 3.91
C ALA A 128 -4.13 -6.12 3.83
N LEU A 129 -5.08 -6.24 2.90
CA LEU A 129 -5.98 -7.38 2.84
C LEU A 129 -5.54 -8.47 1.84
N PHE A 130 -4.66 -8.15 0.90
CA PHE A 130 -4.21 -9.11 -0.12
C PHE A 130 -2.70 -9.34 -0.07
N VAL A 131 -1.88 -8.29 -0.24
CA VAL A 131 -0.43 -8.47 -0.38
C VAL A 131 0.19 -9.01 0.90
N ALA A 132 -0.11 -8.43 2.06
CA ALA A 132 0.42 -8.90 3.34
C ALA A 132 0.04 -10.36 3.65
N PRO A 133 -1.22 -10.81 3.52
CA PRO A 133 -1.58 -12.22 3.62
C PRO A 133 -0.84 -13.13 2.62
N VAL A 134 -0.71 -12.71 1.36
CA VAL A 134 0.02 -13.48 0.35
C VAL A 134 1.49 -13.64 0.75
N MET A 135 2.12 -12.60 1.29
CA MET A 135 3.50 -12.68 1.79
C MET A 135 3.62 -13.66 2.96
N VAL A 136 2.65 -13.67 3.88
CA VAL A 136 2.59 -14.68 4.94
C VAL A 136 2.50 -16.10 4.35
N PHE A 137 1.62 -16.36 3.40
CA PHE A 137 1.50 -17.69 2.78
C PHE A 137 2.77 -18.12 2.05
N LEU A 138 3.38 -17.19 1.28
CA LEU A 138 4.63 -17.46 0.57
C LEU A 138 5.78 -17.73 1.54
N SER A 139 5.85 -17.06 2.68
CA SER A 139 6.88 -17.26 3.68
C SER A 139 6.90 -18.68 4.22
N TYR A 140 5.72 -19.29 4.39
CA TYR A 140 5.62 -20.71 4.74
C TYR A 140 6.11 -21.64 3.63
N LEU A 141 5.83 -21.29 2.37
CA LEU A 141 6.28 -22.07 1.22
C LEU A 141 7.81 -22.05 1.10
N PHE A 142 8.45 -20.94 1.44
CA PHE A 142 9.91 -20.80 1.44
C PHE A 142 10.59 -21.29 2.73
N GLY A 143 9.81 -21.82 3.69
CA GLY A 143 10.35 -22.35 4.96
C GLY A 143 10.90 -21.27 5.91
N ARG A 144 10.53 -20.02 5.71
CA ARG A 144 10.87 -18.87 6.56
C ARG A 144 9.58 -18.16 6.99
N PRO A 145 8.81 -18.72 7.93
CA PRO A 145 7.51 -18.19 8.29
C PRO A 145 7.62 -16.76 8.81
N MET A 146 6.88 -15.87 8.15
CA MET A 146 6.68 -14.47 8.54
C MET A 146 5.45 -14.38 9.44
N ASP A 147 5.51 -13.59 10.49
CA ASP A 147 4.37 -13.24 11.33
C ASP A 147 3.85 -11.82 11.03
N LEU A 148 2.66 -11.54 11.55
CA LEU A 148 2.01 -10.23 11.49
C LEU A 148 2.08 -9.57 12.87
N GLU A 149 3.28 -9.57 13.45
CA GLU A 149 3.54 -8.90 14.72
C GLU A 149 3.97 -7.47 14.45
N PHE A 150 3.23 -6.52 15.03
CA PHE A 150 3.51 -5.09 14.92
C PHE A 150 3.86 -4.54 16.29
N THR A 151 4.82 -3.66 16.33
CA THR A 151 5.18 -2.91 17.53
C THR A 151 4.08 -1.91 17.92
N VAL A 152 4.03 -1.54 19.19
CA VAL A 152 3.04 -0.55 19.66
C VAL A 152 3.10 0.77 18.87
N PRO A 153 4.28 1.35 18.55
CA PRO A 153 4.36 2.55 17.72
C PRO A 153 3.77 2.36 16.31
N GLU A 154 3.99 1.20 15.68
CA GLU A 154 3.42 0.90 14.35
C GLU A 154 1.91 0.82 14.39
N VAL A 155 1.34 0.12 15.38
CA VAL A 155 -0.11 0.04 15.57
C VAL A 155 -0.70 1.43 15.82
N LEU A 156 -0.09 2.24 16.68
CA LEU A 156 -0.54 3.60 16.95
C LEU A 156 -0.46 4.49 15.72
N ALA A 157 0.59 4.35 14.90
CA ALA A 157 0.75 5.10 13.65
C ALA A 157 -0.37 4.75 12.66
N VAL A 158 -0.70 3.47 12.49
CA VAL A 158 -1.81 3.04 11.61
C VAL A 158 -3.13 3.57 12.13
N VAL A 159 -3.44 3.39 13.41
CA VAL A 159 -4.70 3.86 14.01
C VAL A 159 -4.84 5.37 13.89
N ALA A 160 -3.79 6.13 14.19
CA ALA A 160 -3.80 7.59 14.07
C ALA A 160 -4.00 8.04 12.62
N SER A 161 -3.30 7.41 11.66
CA SER A 161 -3.42 7.73 10.23
C SER A 161 -4.83 7.49 9.70
N VAL A 162 -5.42 6.35 10.04
CA VAL A 162 -6.80 6.00 9.64
C VAL A 162 -7.80 6.95 10.27
N TYR A 163 -7.63 7.28 11.56
CA TYR A 163 -8.51 8.20 12.27
C TYR A 163 -8.47 9.61 11.68
N ILE A 164 -7.27 10.14 11.41
CA ILE A 164 -7.11 11.47 10.81
C ILE A 164 -7.69 11.51 9.40
N LEU A 165 -7.44 10.48 8.59
CA LEU A 165 -8.03 10.38 7.25
C LEU A 165 -9.56 10.35 7.31
N PHE A 166 -10.14 9.61 8.24
CA PHE A 166 -11.59 9.56 8.45
C PHE A 166 -12.15 10.93 8.82
N GLN A 167 -11.53 11.64 9.78
CA GLN A 167 -11.95 12.97 10.20
C GLN A 167 -11.92 14.01 9.07
N ILE A 168 -10.88 13.97 8.23
CA ILE A 168 -10.72 14.88 7.10
C ILE A 168 -11.71 14.56 5.96
N SER A 169 -12.10 13.28 5.81
CA SER A 169 -13.02 12.85 4.73
C SER A 169 -14.50 12.91 5.15
N GLU A 170 -14.82 13.29 6.37
CA GLU A 170 -16.18 13.18 6.93
C GLU A 170 -17.19 14.12 6.24
N ASP A 171 -16.77 15.32 5.85
CA ASP A 171 -17.63 16.34 5.22
C ASP A 171 -17.79 16.15 3.70
N GLY A 172 -16.99 15.25 3.09
CA GLY A 172 -17.02 15.00 1.64
C GLY A 172 -16.48 16.16 0.80
N GLU A 173 -15.91 17.18 1.41
CA GLU A 173 -15.25 18.30 0.77
C GLU A 173 -13.73 18.16 0.92
N THR A 174 -12.95 18.82 0.08
CA THR A 174 -11.49 18.83 0.18
C THR A 174 -10.94 20.22 0.02
N ASN A 175 -9.96 20.55 0.84
CA ASN A 175 -9.26 21.82 0.75
C ASN A 175 -7.73 21.65 0.91
N TRP A 176 -6.98 22.65 0.50
CA TRP A 176 -5.52 22.57 0.50
C TRP A 176 -4.91 22.44 1.90
N ILE A 177 -5.56 22.94 2.94
CA ILE A 177 -5.03 22.87 4.32
C ILE A 177 -5.12 21.43 4.86
N GLU A 178 -6.15 20.68 4.51
CA GLU A 178 -6.26 19.26 4.83
C GLU A 178 -5.14 18.46 4.18
N GLY A 179 -4.80 18.75 2.92
CA GLY A 179 -3.65 18.19 2.26
C GLY A 179 -2.33 18.48 3.01
N VAL A 180 -2.15 19.71 3.48
CA VAL A 180 -0.98 20.09 4.30
C VAL A 180 -0.98 19.32 5.63
N GLN A 181 -2.13 19.16 6.27
CA GLN A 181 -2.24 18.39 7.53
C GLN A 181 -1.86 16.91 7.31
N LEU A 182 -2.37 16.27 6.27
CA LEU A 182 -2.03 14.88 5.95
C LEU A 182 -0.53 14.71 5.65
N LEU A 183 0.06 15.61 4.87
CA LEU A 183 1.51 15.62 4.63
C LEU A 183 2.31 15.85 5.91
N SER A 184 1.85 16.73 6.78
CA SER A 184 2.51 16.99 8.07
C SER A 184 2.49 15.75 8.96
N VAL A 185 1.37 15.04 9.03
CA VAL A 185 1.26 13.76 9.76
C VAL A 185 2.24 12.74 9.18
N TYR A 186 2.32 12.61 7.86
CA TYR A 186 3.25 11.70 7.22
C TYR A 186 4.71 12.02 7.55
N VAL A 187 5.09 13.30 7.49
CA VAL A 187 6.44 13.75 7.86
C VAL A 187 6.74 13.49 9.34
N ILE A 188 5.79 13.75 10.24
CA ILE A 188 5.93 13.49 11.69
C ILE A 188 6.15 11.98 11.93
N LEU A 189 5.37 11.12 11.27
CA LEU A 189 5.55 9.67 11.36
C LEU A 189 6.92 9.24 10.79
N GLY A 190 7.34 9.83 9.68
CA GLY A 190 8.66 9.60 9.12
C GLY A 190 9.79 9.96 10.10
N ILE A 191 9.70 11.11 10.75
CA ILE A 191 10.65 11.54 11.80
C ILE A 191 10.60 10.56 12.99
N LEU A 192 9.41 10.18 13.43
CA LEU A 192 9.24 9.23 14.53
C LEU A 192 9.98 7.92 14.24
N PHE A 193 9.72 7.30 13.10
CA PHE A 193 10.33 6.01 12.73
C PHE A 193 11.82 6.13 12.40
N PHE A 194 12.29 7.31 11.99
CA PHE A 194 13.72 7.54 11.80
C PHE A 194 14.50 7.50 13.12
N PHE A 195 13.93 8.04 14.19
CA PHE A 195 14.57 8.07 15.52
C PHE A 195 14.19 6.90 16.44
N LEU A 196 13.22 6.08 16.02
CA LEU A 196 12.81 4.92 16.81
C LEU A 196 13.90 3.84 16.74
N PRO A 197 14.41 3.35 17.89
CA PRO A 197 15.39 2.26 17.88
C PRO A 197 14.76 0.98 17.31
N GLU A 198 15.57 0.17 16.64
CA GLU A 198 15.13 -1.14 16.15
C GLU A 198 14.58 -1.99 17.30
N PRO A 199 13.44 -2.67 17.11
CA PRO A 199 12.98 -3.66 18.07
C PRO A 199 14.10 -4.68 18.26
N GLN A 200 14.56 -4.87 19.50
CA GLN A 200 15.47 -5.95 19.79
C GLN A 200 14.66 -7.26 19.68
N HIS A 201 14.62 -7.83 18.48
CA HIS A 201 14.21 -9.21 18.35
C HIS A 201 15.24 -10.03 19.16
N ALA A 202 14.79 -10.64 20.24
CA ALA A 202 15.62 -11.58 20.98
C ALA A 202 16.10 -12.61 19.94
N ALA A 203 17.42 -12.64 19.75
CA ALA A 203 18.03 -13.63 18.88
C ALA A 203 17.58 -15.03 19.33
N PRO A 204 17.31 -15.95 18.40
CA PRO A 204 16.83 -17.29 18.71
C PRO A 204 17.82 -18.10 19.54
#